data_b35e35639c1c335b6fc5111f6ca35a6e
#
_entry.id   b35e35639c1c335b6fc5111f6ca35a6e
#
_cell.length_a   1.000
_cell.length_b   1.000
_cell.length_c   1.000
_cell.angle_alpha   90.00
_cell.angle_beta   90.00
_cell.angle_gamma   90.00
#
_symmetry.space_group_name_H-M   'P 1'
#
loop_
_entity.id
_entity.type
_entity.pdbx_description
1 polymer ?
#
loop_
_entity_poly.entity_id
_entity_poly.type
_entity_poly.pdbx_seq_one_letter_code
_entity_poly.pdbx_strand_id
1 'polypeptide(L)'
;MTLQPLAIPIGWRKEIPMNIWHDIDPAQIRATDFTAVIEIPKGSKCKYELDKYTGLLRLDRILYTSTHYPANYGFIPRTFADDGDPLDVLVLCSEPIYPMTLIRVYPIGVMRMLDSGKMDDKIIAVPFSDPTYLNIHSIDDLPPHIFDEILHFFSVYKQLENKQTDVKSLFGPREAEEIVKQAIADYDEKFGGKQDL
;
A
#
# COMPACT_ATOMS: atom_id res chain seq x y z
N MET A 1 -35.19 -10.74 -46.31
CA MET A 1 -34.01 -11.35 -45.63
C MET A 1 -33.99 -10.80 -44.23
N THR A 2 -34.64 -11.48 -43.30
CA THR A 2 -34.87 -11.04 -41.93
C THR A 2 -33.70 -11.50 -41.08
N LEU A 3 -32.88 -10.57 -40.60
CA LEU A 3 -31.82 -10.86 -39.64
C LEU A 3 -32.46 -11.24 -38.30
N GLN A 4 -32.30 -12.49 -37.90
CA GLN A 4 -32.64 -12.91 -36.53
C GLN A 4 -31.60 -12.33 -35.56
N PRO A 5 -32.04 -11.76 -34.43
CA PRO A 5 -31.08 -11.32 -33.39
C PRO A 5 -30.40 -12.54 -32.80
N LEU A 6 -29.07 -12.51 -32.80
CA LEU A 6 -28.25 -13.45 -32.04
C LEU A 6 -28.64 -13.41 -30.56
N ALA A 7 -29.26 -14.50 -30.10
CA ALA A 7 -29.51 -14.70 -28.67
C ALA A 7 -28.15 -14.89 -27.98
N ILE A 8 -27.72 -13.88 -27.27
CA ILE A 8 -26.59 -13.98 -26.31
C ILE A 8 -27.11 -14.85 -25.16
N PRO A 9 -26.46 -15.98 -24.84
CA PRO A 9 -26.82 -16.74 -23.66
C PRO A 9 -26.42 -15.91 -22.44
N ILE A 10 -27.39 -15.30 -21.77
CA ILE A 10 -27.22 -14.60 -20.52
C ILE A 10 -27.12 -15.65 -19.41
N GLY A 11 -26.01 -16.33 -19.36
CA GLY A 11 -25.49 -16.95 -18.14
C GLY A 11 -24.59 -15.90 -17.48
N TRP A 12 -25.17 -14.92 -16.82
CA TRP A 12 -24.42 -14.08 -15.87
C TRP A 12 -23.95 -15.02 -14.77
N ARG A 13 -22.74 -15.59 -14.91
CA ARG A 13 -22.02 -16.03 -13.74
C ARG A 13 -21.97 -14.80 -12.85
N LYS A 14 -22.41 -14.93 -11.61
CA LYS A 14 -22.18 -13.97 -10.57
C LYS A 14 -20.67 -14.03 -10.32
N GLU A 15 -19.90 -13.36 -11.17
CA GLU A 15 -18.47 -13.22 -10.97
C GLU A 15 -18.35 -12.44 -9.68
N ILE A 16 -17.74 -13.06 -8.70
CA ILE A 16 -17.38 -12.38 -7.44
C ILE A 16 -16.46 -11.25 -7.89
N PRO A 17 -16.79 -9.99 -7.62
CA PRO A 17 -15.93 -8.89 -8.03
C PRO A 17 -14.54 -9.11 -7.44
N MET A 18 -13.50 -8.99 -8.28
CA MET A 18 -12.11 -9.11 -7.82
C MET A 18 -11.87 -8.14 -6.66
N ASN A 19 -11.42 -8.68 -5.55
CA ASN A 19 -10.96 -7.90 -4.41
C ASN A 19 -9.44 -7.90 -4.39
N ILE A 20 -8.82 -6.83 -4.83
CA ILE A 20 -7.37 -6.73 -4.98
C ILE A 20 -6.61 -6.95 -3.65
N TRP A 21 -7.26 -6.77 -2.49
CA TRP A 21 -6.67 -7.12 -1.20
C TRP A 21 -6.50 -8.63 -1.03
N HIS A 22 -7.45 -9.43 -1.54
CA HIS A 22 -7.55 -10.86 -1.28
C HIS A 22 -7.14 -11.74 -2.47
N ASP A 23 -7.31 -11.26 -3.71
CA ASP A 23 -7.24 -12.09 -4.92
C ASP A 23 -5.86 -12.07 -5.61
N ILE A 24 -4.88 -11.31 -5.08
CA ILE A 24 -3.50 -11.38 -5.56
C ILE A 24 -2.93 -12.76 -5.19
N ASP A 25 -2.22 -13.38 -6.16
CA ASP A 25 -1.55 -14.66 -5.97
C ASP A 25 -0.63 -14.62 -4.73
N PRO A 26 -0.84 -15.50 -3.72
CA PRO A 26 0.01 -15.56 -2.52
C PRO A 26 1.51 -15.71 -2.84
N ALA A 27 1.86 -16.35 -3.95
CA ALA A 27 3.25 -16.50 -4.38
C ALA A 27 3.96 -15.16 -4.69
N GLN A 28 3.19 -14.09 -4.91
CA GLN A 28 3.70 -12.74 -5.15
C GLN A 28 3.88 -11.92 -3.86
N ILE A 29 3.53 -12.48 -2.70
CA ILE A 29 3.58 -11.77 -1.42
C ILE A 29 4.51 -12.53 -0.48
N ARG A 30 5.73 -12.02 -0.33
CA ARG A 30 6.76 -12.56 0.56
C ARG A 30 7.33 -11.45 1.42
N ALA A 31 7.88 -11.77 2.57
CA ALA A 31 8.50 -10.78 3.45
C ALA A 31 9.66 -10.01 2.77
N THR A 32 10.43 -10.69 1.93
CA THR A 32 11.62 -10.13 1.26
C THR A 32 11.33 -9.43 -0.06
N ASP A 33 10.20 -9.75 -0.71
CA ASP A 33 9.73 -9.11 -1.95
C ASP A 33 8.23 -9.34 -2.12
N PHE A 34 7.52 -8.32 -2.56
CA PHE A 34 6.07 -8.39 -2.71
C PHE A 34 5.56 -7.48 -3.82
N THR A 35 4.36 -7.79 -4.29
CA THR A 35 3.57 -6.89 -5.14
C THR A 35 2.83 -5.91 -4.25
N ALA A 36 3.07 -4.62 -4.43
CA ALA A 36 2.30 -3.54 -3.82
C ALA A 36 1.23 -3.01 -4.78
N VAL A 37 0.14 -2.50 -4.21
CA VAL A 37 -0.91 -1.75 -4.93
C VAL A 37 -0.75 -0.29 -4.61
N ILE A 38 -0.56 0.56 -5.61
CA ILE A 38 -0.47 2.01 -5.40
C ILE A 38 -1.87 2.61 -5.36
N GLU A 39 -2.16 3.38 -4.32
CA GLU A 39 -3.39 4.16 -4.19
C GLU A 39 -3.16 5.64 -4.48
N ILE A 40 -2.02 6.17 -4.05
CA ILE A 40 -1.72 7.60 -4.08
C ILE A 40 -0.38 7.84 -4.75
N PRO A 41 -0.35 8.58 -5.88
CA PRO A 41 0.89 8.95 -6.54
C PRO A 41 1.75 9.90 -5.68
N LYS A 42 3.06 9.80 -5.80
CA LYS A 42 3.99 10.83 -5.32
C LYS A 42 3.55 12.21 -5.82
N GLY A 43 3.58 13.21 -4.96
CA GLY A 43 3.19 14.58 -5.28
C GLY A 43 1.68 14.86 -5.22
N SER A 44 0.85 13.87 -4.87
CA SER A 44 -0.60 14.07 -4.70
C SER A 44 -0.93 14.74 -3.37
N LYS A 45 -2.01 15.54 -3.37
CA LYS A 45 -2.74 15.99 -2.18
C LYS A 45 -4.02 15.19 -1.93
N CYS A 46 -4.44 14.40 -2.91
CA CYS A 46 -5.64 13.58 -2.77
C CYS A 46 -5.29 12.31 -2.02
N LYS A 47 -5.95 12.06 -0.89
CA LYS A 47 -5.90 10.78 -0.19
C LYS A 47 -6.97 9.87 -0.79
N TYR A 48 -6.52 8.80 -1.43
CA TYR A 48 -7.37 7.72 -1.91
C TYR A 48 -7.24 6.51 -0.98
N GLU A 49 -8.28 5.72 -0.89
CA GLU A 49 -8.34 4.46 -0.14
C GLU A 49 -9.09 3.42 -0.97
N LEU A 50 -8.68 2.17 -0.86
CA LEU A 50 -9.40 1.05 -1.45
C LEU A 50 -10.77 0.91 -0.79
N ASP A 51 -11.83 1.02 -1.58
CA ASP A 51 -13.17 0.60 -1.14
C ASP A 51 -13.24 -0.93 -1.16
N LYS A 52 -13.23 -1.55 0.02
CA LYS A 52 -13.16 -3.00 0.20
C LYS A 52 -14.38 -3.75 -0.36
N TYR A 53 -15.49 -3.05 -0.61
CA TYR A 53 -16.72 -3.64 -1.16
C TYR A 53 -16.74 -3.64 -2.68
N THR A 54 -16.26 -2.56 -3.28
CA THR A 54 -16.32 -2.38 -4.74
C THR A 54 -15.01 -2.70 -5.45
N GLY A 55 -13.88 -2.77 -4.71
CA GLY A 55 -12.55 -2.91 -5.28
C GLY A 55 -12.06 -1.66 -6.03
N LEU A 56 -12.78 -0.55 -5.94
CA LEU A 56 -12.40 0.72 -6.55
C LEU A 56 -11.70 1.62 -5.53
N LEU A 57 -10.98 2.63 -6.02
CA LEU A 57 -10.49 3.70 -5.17
C LEU A 57 -11.59 4.71 -4.87
N ARG A 58 -11.69 5.06 -3.60
CA ARG A 58 -12.51 6.16 -3.10
C ARG A 58 -11.63 7.34 -2.75
N LEU A 59 -12.00 8.54 -3.17
CA LEU A 59 -11.40 9.76 -2.63
C LEU A 59 -11.89 9.92 -1.19
N ASP A 60 -11.00 9.68 -0.22
CA ASP A 60 -11.28 9.93 1.19
C ASP A 60 -11.32 11.44 1.46
N ARG A 61 -10.25 12.14 1.14
CA ARG A 61 -10.17 13.61 1.26
C ARG A 61 -9.04 14.22 0.45
N ILE A 62 -9.05 15.53 0.36
CA ILE A 62 -7.90 16.33 -0.05
C ILE A 62 -7.22 16.80 1.23
N LEU A 63 -5.90 16.64 1.34
CA LEU A 63 -5.13 17.06 2.52
C LEU A 63 -5.38 18.54 2.83
N TYR A 64 -5.63 18.85 4.08
CA TYR A 64 -5.90 20.21 4.53
C TYR A 64 -4.63 21.06 4.59
N THR A 65 -3.48 20.44 4.82
CA THR A 65 -2.18 21.10 4.78
C THR A 65 -1.73 21.34 3.35
N SER A 66 -0.69 22.15 3.14
CA SER A 66 -0.07 22.36 1.83
C SER A 66 0.88 21.23 1.41
N THR A 67 1.07 20.22 2.27
CA THR A 67 1.95 19.08 2.01
C THR A 67 1.40 18.16 0.93
N HIS A 68 2.30 17.43 0.29
CA HIS A 68 2.00 16.42 -0.74
C HIS A 68 2.68 15.11 -0.35
N TYR A 69 2.11 13.98 -0.75
CA TYR A 69 2.72 12.68 -0.49
C TYR A 69 4.16 12.64 -1.04
N PRO A 70 5.17 12.36 -0.20
CA PRO A 70 6.59 12.44 -0.61
C PRO A 70 7.03 11.24 -1.46
N ALA A 71 6.28 10.15 -1.42
CA ALA A 71 6.49 8.93 -2.18
C ALA A 71 5.17 8.40 -2.73
N ASN A 72 5.22 7.42 -3.64
CA ASN A 72 4.03 6.67 -4.00
C ASN A 72 3.57 5.88 -2.77
N TYR A 73 2.29 5.93 -2.47
CA TYR A 73 1.71 5.33 -1.28
C TYR A 73 0.67 4.30 -1.67
N GLY A 74 0.59 3.22 -0.93
CA GLY A 74 -0.39 2.17 -1.15
C GLY A 74 -0.29 1.09 -0.09
N PHE A 75 -0.66 -0.12 -0.42
CA PHE A 75 -0.71 -1.22 0.52
C PHE A 75 -0.13 -2.51 -0.06
N ILE A 76 0.14 -3.45 0.82
CA ILE A 76 0.58 -4.81 0.48
C ILE A 76 -0.64 -5.73 0.53
N PRO A 77 -1.10 -6.32 -0.59
CA PRO A 77 -2.17 -7.31 -0.59
C PRO A 77 -1.88 -8.49 0.33
N ARG A 78 -2.92 -9.18 0.81
CA ARG A 78 -2.81 -10.36 1.68
C ARG A 78 -1.97 -10.10 2.94
N THR A 79 -2.05 -8.89 3.47
CA THR A 79 -1.54 -8.52 4.79
C THR A 79 -2.66 -7.97 5.66
N PHE A 80 -2.50 -8.03 6.98
CA PHE A 80 -3.46 -7.50 7.94
C PHE A 80 -2.70 -6.81 9.07
N ALA A 81 -2.98 -5.53 9.30
CA ALA A 81 -2.34 -4.70 10.32
C ALA A 81 -3.27 -4.47 11.53
N ASP A 82 -2.74 -3.87 12.59
CA ASP A 82 -3.42 -3.66 13.88
C ASP A 82 -4.65 -2.74 13.78
N ASP A 83 -4.72 -1.88 12.78
CA ASP A 83 -5.85 -1.00 12.51
C ASP A 83 -7.02 -1.71 11.80
N GLY A 84 -6.79 -2.93 11.31
CA GLY A 84 -7.77 -3.75 10.58
C GLY A 84 -7.72 -3.59 9.07
N ASP A 85 -6.68 -2.96 8.55
CA ASP A 85 -6.43 -2.69 7.15
C ASP A 85 -5.20 -3.45 6.62
N PRO A 86 -4.98 -3.55 5.30
CA PRO A 86 -3.73 -4.08 4.77
C PRO A 86 -2.55 -3.18 5.19
N LEU A 87 -1.36 -3.79 5.32
CA LEU A 87 -0.15 -3.08 5.71
C LEU A 87 0.25 -2.04 4.66
N ASP A 88 0.47 -0.82 5.11
CA ASP A 88 0.83 0.32 4.28
C ASP A 88 2.27 0.22 3.73
N VAL A 89 2.48 0.74 2.52
CA VAL A 89 3.79 0.84 1.90
C VAL A 89 4.04 2.18 1.22
N LEU A 90 5.23 2.73 1.44
CA LEU A 90 5.80 3.86 0.72
C LEU A 90 6.77 3.32 -0.33
N VAL A 91 6.46 3.49 -1.59
CA VAL A 91 7.31 3.05 -2.70
C VAL A 91 8.12 4.25 -3.21
N LEU A 92 9.42 4.25 -2.87
CA LEU A 92 10.36 5.23 -3.39
C LEU A 92 10.68 4.89 -4.84
N CYS A 93 10.33 5.78 -5.74
CA CYS A 93 10.49 5.61 -7.17
C CYS A 93 10.84 6.95 -7.81
N SER A 94 11.53 6.93 -8.93
CA SER A 94 11.90 8.15 -9.68
C SER A 94 10.67 8.89 -10.19
N GLU A 95 9.58 8.17 -10.51
CA GLU A 95 8.36 8.72 -11.10
C GLU A 95 7.12 8.52 -10.22
N PRO A 96 6.09 9.38 -10.35
CA PRO A 96 4.78 9.12 -9.79
C PRO A 96 4.10 7.95 -10.53
N ILE A 97 3.56 7.01 -9.78
CA ILE A 97 2.89 5.81 -10.31
C ILE A 97 1.38 6.02 -10.24
N TYR A 98 0.67 5.68 -11.33
CA TYR A 98 -0.79 5.80 -11.37
C TYR A 98 -1.48 4.92 -10.32
N PRO A 99 -2.59 5.40 -9.74
CA PRO A 99 -3.39 4.58 -8.82
C PRO A 99 -3.85 3.25 -9.42
N MET A 100 -4.01 2.24 -8.59
CA MET A 100 -4.37 0.85 -8.94
C MET A 100 -3.29 0.13 -9.76
N THR A 101 -2.06 0.63 -9.79
CA THR A 101 -0.94 -0.07 -10.41
C THR A 101 -0.36 -1.11 -9.45
N LEU A 102 -0.15 -2.32 -9.97
CA LEU A 102 0.62 -3.36 -9.32
C LEU A 102 2.11 -3.16 -9.59
N ILE A 103 2.91 -3.13 -8.55
CA ILE A 103 4.37 -2.97 -8.68
C ILE A 103 5.10 -3.95 -7.76
N ARG A 104 6.07 -4.67 -8.33
CA ARG A 104 6.93 -5.55 -7.53
C ARG A 104 8.05 -4.77 -6.89
N VAL A 105 8.14 -4.86 -5.56
CA VAL A 105 9.07 -4.10 -4.73
C VAL A 105 9.76 -5.00 -3.70
N TYR A 106 10.84 -4.50 -3.10
CA TYR A 106 11.46 -5.11 -1.92
C TYR A 106 11.63 -4.05 -0.82
N PRO A 107 11.49 -4.47 0.47
CA PRO A 107 11.59 -3.56 1.59
C PRO A 107 13.05 -3.14 1.83
N ILE A 108 13.26 -1.86 2.11
CA ILE A 108 14.55 -1.29 2.50
C ILE A 108 14.53 -0.72 3.92
N GLY A 109 13.36 -0.65 4.53
CA GLY A 109 13.15 -0.19 5.89
C GLY A 109 11.68 -0.04 6.24
N VAL A 110 11.42 0.47 7.43
CA VAL A 110 10.08 0.75 7.95
C VAL A 110 10.08 2.04 8.78
N MET A 111 9.05 2.83 8.61
CA MET A 111 8.72 3.94 9.48
C MET A 111 7.66 3.50 10.48
N ARG A 112 8.00 3.57 11.76
CA ARG A 112 7.08 3.27 12.85
C ARG A 112 6.44 4.55 13.38
N MET A 113 5.12 4.58 13.43
CA MET A 113 4.38 5.73 13.94
C MET A 113 3.15 5.31 14.76
N LEU A 114 2.59 6.25 15.50
CA LEU A 114 1.28 6.13 16.13
C LEU A 114 0.31 7.06 15.40
N ASP A 115 -0.81 6.52 14.97
CA ASP A 115 -1.96 7.29 14.53
C ASP A 115 -3.12 7.10 15.49
N SER A 116 -3.53 8.19 16.13
CA SER A 116 -4.64 8.15 17.09
C SER A 116 -4.44 7.10 18.20
N GLY A 117 -3.19 6.85 18.59
CA GLY A 117 -2.79 5.93 19.66
C GLY A 117 -2.65 4.46 19.25
N LYS A 118 -2.83 4.13 17.98
CA LYS A 118 -2.57 2.79 17.41
C LYS A 118 -1.24 2.77 16.65
N MET A 119 -0.58 1.61 16.65
CA MET A 119 0.57 1.38 15.79
C MET A 119 0.13 1.45 14.33
N ASP A 120 0.91 2.16 13.53
CA ASP A 120 0.66 2.40 12.11
C ASP A 120 2.00 2.37 11.37
N ASP A 121 2.54 1.16 11.23
CA ASP A 121 3.83 0.92 10.58
C ASP A 121 3.69 1.08 9.06
N LYS A 122 4.66 1.77 8.44
CA LYS A 122 4.69 1.98 7.00
C LYS A 122 5.99 1.44 6.42
N ILE A 123 5.86 0.39 5.63
CA ILE A 123 7.01 -0.21 4.95
C ILE A 123 7.57 0.80 3.94
N ILE A 124 8.89 0.92 3.88
CA ILE A 124 9.60 1.69 2.87
C ILE A 124 10.22 0.69 1.91
N ALA A 125 9.85 0.78 0.64
CA ALA A 125 10.25 -0.17 -0.38
C ALA A 125 10.70 0.52 -1.67
N VAL A 126 11.46 -0.19 -2.49
CA VAL A 126 11.90 0.27 -3.81
C VAL A 126 11.57 -0.77 -4.89
N PRO A 127 11.27 -0.34 -6.13
CA PRO A 127 10.89 -1.25 -7.19
C PRO A 127 12.10 -1.92 -7.83
N PHE A 128 11.97 -3.18 -8.21
CA PHE A 128 12.97 -3.91 -9.00
C PHE A 128 13.17 -3.31 -10.40
N SER A 129 12.20 -2.58 -10.90
CA SER A 129 12.17 -2.06 -12.28
C SER A 129 12.67 -0.61 -12.41
N ASP A 130 13.04 0.06 -11.31
CA ASP A 130 13.57 1.42 -11.37
C ASP A 130 15.09 1.41 -11.34
N PRO A 131 15.77 1.79 -12.45
CA PRO A 131 17.23 1.78 -12.53
C PRO A 131 17.91 2.73 -11.52
N THR A 132 17.19 3.74 -11.04
CA THR A 132 17.70 4.71 -10.04
C THR A 132 17.92 4.04 -8.68
N TYR A 133 17.15 3.00 -8.38
CA TYR A 133 17.11 2.35 -7.06
C TYR A 133 17.71 0.93 -7.04
N LEU A 134 18.29 0.43 -8.15
CA LEU A 134 18.77 -0.96 -8.26
C LEU A 134 19.82 -1.39 -7.21
N ASN A 135 20.56 -0.43 -6.64
CA ASN A 135 21.62 -0.71 -5.66
C ASN A 135 21.24 -0.25 -4.24
N ILE A 136 19.98 0.06 -4.01
CA ILE A 136 19.48 0.52 -2.72
C ILE A 136 18.88 -0.68 -1.99
N HIS A 137 19.49 -1.11 -0.89
CA HIS A 137 19.06 -2.28 -0.10
C HIS A 137 18.72 -1.93 1.34
N SER A 138 19.05 -0.70 1.77
CA SER A 138 18.75 -0.17 3.11
C SER A 138 18.39 1.30 3.01
N ILE A 139 17.65 1.79 3.99
CA ILE A 139 17.45 3.25 4.17
C ILE A 139 18.79 3.99 4.29
N ASP A 140 19.84 3.33 4.78
CA ASP A 140 21.16 3.93 4.96
C ASP A 140 21.90 4.17 3.62
N ASP A 141 21.43 3.56 2.54
CA ASP A 141 21.98 3.75 1.18
C ASP A 141 21.49 5.04 0.52
N LEU A 142 20.51 5.71 1.12
CA LEU A 142 19.87 6.91 0.59
C LEU A 142 20.25 8.17 1.38
N PRO A 143 20.21 9.35 0.74
CA PRO A 143 20.39 10.61 1.44
C PRO A 143 19.40 10.75 2.61
N PRO A 144 19.84 11.09 3.83
CA PRO A 144 18.98 11.22 5.01
C PRO A 144 17.80 12.18 4.79
N HIS A 145 17.99 13.24 4.01
CA HIS A 145 16.95 14.22 3.70
C HIS A 145 15.67 13.62 3.11
N ILE A 146 15.76 12.52 2.36
CA ILE A 146 14.57 11.82 1.84
C ILE A 146 13.67 11.37 2.99
N PHE A 147 14.27 10.86 4.05
CA PHE A 147 13.55 10.40 5.23
C PHE A 147 13.08 11.55 6.11
N ASP A 148 13.86 12.64 6.19
CA ASP A 148 13.44 13.87 6.88
C ASP A 148 12.15 14.41 6.26
N GLU A 149 12.02 14.43 4.93
CA GLU A 149 10.80 14.84 4.23
C GLU A 149 9.62 13.89 4.53
N ILE A 150 9.84 12.58 4.52
CA ILE A 150 8.82 11.57 4.85
C ILE A 150 8.34 11.75 6.29
N LEU A 151 9.27 11.81 7.25
CA LEU A 151 8.96 11.98 8.66
C LEU A 151 8.20 13.29 8.90
N HIS A 152 8.65 14.38 8.28
CA HIS A 152 7.98 15.67 8.36
C HIS A 152 6.55 15.60 7.81
N PHE A 153 6.36 15.01 6.62
CA PHE A 153 5.04 14.85 6.03
C PHE A 153 4.08 14.16 7.00
N PHE A 154 4.44 12.98 7.52
CA PHE A 154 3.58 12.22 8.42
C PHE A 154 3.38 12.88 9.79
N SER A 155 4.28 13.76 10.22
CA SER A 155 4.10 14.52 11.45
C SER A 155 3.11 15.68 11.34
N VAL A 156 2.87 16.20 10.11
CA VAL A 156 2.05 17.41 9.92
C VAL A 156 0.79 17.22 9.05
N TYR A 157 0.69 16.15 8.24
CA TYR A 157 -0.35 16.02 7.22
C TYR A 157 -1.79 16.00 7.76
N LYS A 158 -1.99 15.60 9.04
CA LYS A 158 -3.28 15.64 9.75
C LYS A 158 -3.44 16.82 10.72
N GLN A 159 -2.43 17.70 10.83
CA GLN A 159 -2.40 18.75 11.84
C GLN A 159 -3.61 19.71 11.75
N LEU A 160 -4.00 20.11 10.53
CA LEU A 160 -5.16 20.97 10.32
C LEU A 160 -6.51 20.23 10.44
N GLU A 161 -6.49 18.92 10.61
CA GLU A 161 -7.65 18.08 10.89
C GLU A 161 -7.84 17.85 12.39
N ASN A 162 -7.03 18.51 13.26
CA ASN A 162 -6.99 18.32 14.71
C ASN A 162 -6.74 16.85 15.13
N LYS A 163 -6.02 16.10 14.31
CA LYS A 163 -5.58 14.74 14.60
C LYS A 163 -4.08 14.75 14.90
N GLN A 164 -3.67 13.97 15.89
CA GLN A 164 -2.27 13.84 16.26
C GLN A 164 -1.69 12.57 15.66
N THR A 165 -0.53 12.71 15.05
CA THR A 165 0.33 11.62 14.63
C THR A 165 1.67 11.77 15.34
N ASP A 166 2.25 10.67 15.76
CA ASP A 166 3.53 10.65 16.46
C ASP A 166 4.47 9.68 15.73
N VAL A 167 5.36 10.25 14.94
CA VAL A 167 6.38 9.47 14.22
C VAL A 167 7.48 9.11 15.19
N LYS A 168 7.72 7.81 15.41
CA LYS A 168 8.65 7.30 16.42
C LYS A 168 10.06 7.13 15.90
N SER A 169 10.24 6.34 14.86
CA SER A 169 11.58 5.97 14.38
C SER A 169 11.53 5.29 13.01
N LEU A 170 12.71 5.26 12.39
CA LEU A 170 12.99 4.47 11.19
C LEU A 170 13.83 3.26 11.59
N PHE A 171 13.56 2.13 10.94
CA PHE A 171 14.33 0.91 11.09
C PHE A 171 14.71 0.35 9.73
N GLY A 172 15.72 -0.53 9.71
CA GLY A 172 16.27 -1.11 8.49
C GLY A 172 15.40 -2.22 7.88
N PRO A 173 15.92 -2.87 6.83
CA PRO A 173 15.17 -3.88 6.06
C PRO A 173 14.77 -5.11 6.89
N ARG A 174 15.57 -5.52 7.88
CA ARG A 174 15.27 -6.71 8.70
C ARG A 174 13.98 -6.52 9.51
N GLU A 175 13.80 -5.37 10.13
CA GLU A 175 12.59 -5.02 10.86
C GLU A 175 11.38 -4.92 9.93
N ALA A 176 11.59 -4.35 8.73
CA ALA A 176 10.54 -4.29 7.72
C ALA A 176 10.08 -5.69 7.29
N GLU A 177 11.02 -6.60 7.02
CA GLU A 177 10.73 -8.00 6.66
C GLU A 177 9.96 -8.74 7.78
N GLU A 178 10.35 -8.54 9.04
CA GLU A 178 9.63 -9.17 10.17
C GLU A 178 8.19 -8.65 10.30
N ILE A 179 7.96 -7.35 10.09
CA ILE A 179 6.62 -6.76 10.13
C ILE A 179 5.78 -7.28 8.96
N VAL A 180 6.31 -7.33 7.74
CA VAL A 180 5.60 -7.89 6.59
C VAL A 180 5.26 -9.36 6.82
N LYS A 181 6.20 -10.14 7.34
CA LYS A 181 5.98 -11.56 7.68
C LYS A 181 4.87 -11.74 8.71
N GLN A 182 4.85 -10.91 9.76
CA GLN A 182 3.80 -10.95 10.77
C GLN A 182 2.44 -10.59 10.16
N ALA A 183 2.37 -9.51 9.38
CA ALA A 183 1.12 -9.07 8.74
C ALA A 183 0.56 -10.09 7.73
N ILE A 184 1.42 -10.88 7.06
CA ILE A 184 1.00 -12.03 6.24
C ILE A 184 0.39 -13.12 7.14
N ALA A 185 1.04 -13.46 8.25
CA ALA A 185 0.54 -14.48 9.17
C ALA A 185 -0.81 -14.09 9.79
N ASP A 186 -0.96 -12.82 10.20
CA ASP A 186 -2.20 -12.26 10.74
C ASP A 186 -3.34 -12.27 9.69
N TYR A 187 -2.99 -12.02 8.43
CA TYR A 187 -3.93 -12.15 7.31
C TYR A 187 -4.39 -13.60 7.15
N ASP A 188 -3.47 -14.55 7.14
CA ASP A 188 -3.79 -15.98 6.98
C ASP A 188 -4.63 -16.51 8.17
N GLU A 189 -4.34 -16.07 9.38
CA GLU A 189 -5.16 -16.37 10.55
C GLU A 189 -6.58 -15.80 10.41
N LYS A 190 -6.69 -14.55 9.94
CA LYS A 190 -7.98 -13.85 9.84
C LYS A 190 -8.86 -14.32 8.70
N PHE A 191 -8.24 -14.63 7.54
CA PHE A 191 -8.94 -14.86 6.27
C PHE A 191 -8.65 -16.22 5.63
N GLY A 192 -7.59 -16.93 6.03
CA GLY A 192 -7.13 -18.17 5.40
C GLY A 192 -8.13 -19.33 5.48
N GLY A 193 -9.12 -19.28 6.38
CA GLY A 193 -10.21 -20.26 6.47
C GLY A 193 -11.39 -20.00 5.52
N LYS A 194 -11.37 -18.97 4.67
CA LYS A 194 -12.50 -18.58 3.80
C LYS A 194 -12.33 -18.91 2.32
N GLN A 195 -11.33 -19.71 1.93
CA GLN A 195 -11.08 -20.05 0.52
C GLN A 195 -11.92 -21.22 -0.02
N ASP A 196 -12.87 -21.76 0.75
CA ASP A 196 -13.78 -22.83 0.29
C ASP A 196 -15.26 -22.39 0.39
N LEU A 197 -15.69 -21.49 -0.49
CA LEU A 197 -17.13 -21.35 -0.84
C LEU A 197 -17.33 -20.84 -2.27
#